data_1707a279fa762a7706163c332075dfcc
#
_entry.id   1707a279fa762a7706163c332075dfcc
#
_cell.length_a   1.000
_cell.length_b   1.000
_cell.length_c   1.000
_cell.angle_alpha   90.00
_cell.angle_beta   90.00
_cell.angle_gamma   90.00
#
_symmetry.space_group_name_H-M   'P 1'
#
loop_
_entity.id
_entity.type
_entity.pdbx_description
1 polymer ?
#
loop_
_entity_poly.entity_id
_entity_poly.type
_entity_poly.pdbx_seq_one_letter_code
_entity_poly.pdbx_strand_id
1 'polypeptide(L)'
;MKMKYAAGRALVVLMMASVCQAKEPPTQVVYRFDNHRYLELKGWDCEGELWYTDTLRGIHSEPVSQFYRIFTKKFVHPSERYIAITGWGVGGFRVSKDYGKTWQVAQFSPGENEPDGMNSPPRDDVLSFTVVNDQGFLQTKHRLYMSSKPFDDPR
;
A
#
# COMPACT_ATOMS: atom_id res chain seq x y z
N MET A 1 -8.65 -75.76 36.80
CA MET A 1 -7.88 -74.88 35.87
C MET A 1 -8.75 -73.67 35.51
N LYS A 2 -8.54 -72.52 36.15
CA LYS A 2 -9.36 -71.30 35.96
C LYS A 2 -8.52 -70.28 35.26
N MET A 3 -8.80 -69.98 33.99
CA MET A 3 -8.20 -68.89 33.23
C MET A 3 -8.89 -67.56 33.60
N LYS A 4 -8.11 -66.61 34.10
CA LYS A 4 -8.55 -65.24 34.36
C LYS A 4 -8.26 -64.39 33.13
N TYR A 5 -9.27 -63.85 32.47
CA TYR A 5 -9.13 -62.85 31.41
C TYR A 5 -8.92 -61.44 32.04
N ALA A 6 -7.79 -60.84 31.80
CA ALA A 6 -7.54 -59.47 32.16
C ALA A 6 -8.09 -58.54 31.06
N ALA A 7 -9.10 -57.78 31.38
CA ALA A 7 -9.64 -56.75 30.49
C ALA A 7 -8.71 -55.49 30.47
N GLY A 8 -7.99 -55.31 29.39
CA GLY A 8 -7.21 -54.11 29.14
C GLY A 8 -8.15 -52.95 28.74
N ARG A 9 -8.24 -51.94 29.59
CA ARG A 9 -8.90 -50.66 29.24
C ARG A 9 -7.94 -49.83 28.38
N ALA A 10 -8.23 -49.73 27.09
CA ALA A 10 -7.56 -48.75 26.20
C ALA A 10 -8.11 -47.38 26.50
N LEU A 11 -7.26 -46.51 27.03
CA LEU A 11 -7.53 -45.10 27.25
C LEU A 11 -7.32 -44.34 25.92
N VAL A 12 -8.39 -44.02 25.22
CA VAL A 12 -8.34 -43.19 24.01
C VAL A 12 -8.21 -41.73 24.48
N VAL A 13 -6.99 -41.17 24.39
CA VAL A 13 -6.73 -39.76 24.62
C VAL A 13 -7.12 -39.00 23.36
N LEU A 14 -8.29 -38.37 23.38
CA LEU A 14 -8.73 -37.47 22.32
C LEU A 14 -7.92 -36.18 22.45
N MET A 15 -6.85 -35.99 21.66
CA MET A 15 -6.16 -34.72 21.53
C MET A 15 -7.07 -33.76 20.75
N MET A 16 -7.78 -32.90 21.46
CA MET A 16 -8.43 -31.73 20.85
C MET A 16 -7.33 -30.74 20.41
N ALA A 17 -6.98 -30.82 19.14
CA ALA A 17 -6.18 -29.77 18.51
C ALA A 17 -7.06 -28.52 18.46
N SER A 18 -6.82 -27.59 19.38
CA SER A 18 -7.37 -26.21 19.31
C SER A 18 -6.81 -25.55 18.06
N VAL A 19 -7.57 -25.56 16.98
CA VAL A 19 -7.26 -24.77 15.79
C VAL A 19 -7.39 -23.31 16.21
N CYS A 20 -6.26 -22.64 16.46
CA CYS A 20 -6.21 -21.19 16.64
C CYS A 20 -6.57 -20.57 15.29
N GLN A 21 -7.85 -20.24 15.08
CA GLN A 21 -8.27 -19.49 13.92
C GLN A 21 -7.75 -18.06 14.10
N ALA A 22 -6.68 -17.76 13.41
CA ALA A 22 -6.21 -16.37 13.29
C ALA A 22 -7.33 -15.55 12.65
N LYS A 23 -7.80 -14.53 13.36
CA LYS A 23 -8.83 -13.62 12.84
C LYS A 23 -8.25 -12.90 11.62
N GLU A 24 -8.96 -12.95 10.48
CA GLU A 24 -8.53 -12.21 9.29
C GLU A 24 -8.51 -10.69 9.56
N PRO A 25 -7.48 -9.99 9.06
CA PRO A 25 -7.42 -8.55 9.22
C PRO A 25 -8.58 -7.87 8.47
N PRO A 26 -9.19 -6.84 9.05
CA PRO A 26 -10.25 -6.09 8.40
C PRO A 26 -9.72 -5.34 7.17
N THR A 27 -10.60 -5.18 6.17
CA THR A 27 -10.33 -4.36 4.99
C THR A 27 -11.17 -3.10 5.03
N GLN A 28 -10.55 -1.95 4.78
CA GLN A 28 -11.20 -0.65 4.83
C GLN A 28 -10.78 0.21 3.64
N VAL A 29 -11.74 0.86 2.96
CA VAL A 29 -11.45 1.89 1.96
C VAL A 29 -10.87 3.11 2.66
N VAL A 30 -9.63 3.47 2.32
CA VAL A 30 -8.90 4.56 2.97
C VAL A 30 -8.77 5.80 2.08
N TYR A 31 -8.92 5.65 0.76
CA TYR A 31 -8.87 6.76 -0.18
C TYR A 31 -9.69 6.46 -1.44
N ARG A 32 -10.39 7.46 -1.99
CA ARG A 32 -11.08 7.37 -3.28
C ARG A 32 -10.52 8.41 -4.24
N PHE A 33 -10.07 7.95 -5.41
CA PHE A 33 -9.71 8.83 -6.52
C PHE A 33 -10.98 9.35 -7.22
N ASP A 34 -11.95 8.45 -7.41
CA ASP A 34 -13.25 8.72 -8.06
C ASP A 34 -14.28 7.63 -7.68
N ASN A 35 -15.33 7.46 -8.48
CA ASN A 35 -16.40 6.50 -8.21
C ASN A 35 -16.03 5.04 -8.50
N HIS A 36 -14.96 4.77 -9.24
CA HIS A 36 -14.53 3.41 -9.61
C HIS A 36 -13.11 3.06 -9.15
N ARG A 37 -12.28 4.04 -8.72
CA ARG A 37 -10.91 3.81 -8.27
C ARG A 37 -10.73 4.18 -6.80
N TYR A 38 -10.15 3.27 -6.04
CA TYR A 38 -9.94 3.47 -4.62
C TYR A 38 -8.79 2.65 -4.06
N LEU A 39 -8.32 3.03 -2.87
CA LEU A 39 -7.35 2.32 -2.06
C LEU A 39 -8.03 1.68 -0.86
N GLU A 40 -7.63 0.44 -0.57
CA GLU A 40 -8.06 -0.32 0.59
C GLU A 40 -6.86 -0.68 1.45
N LEU A 41 -7.00 -0.54 2.75
CA LEU A 41 -6.05 -1.06 3.73
C LEU A 41 -6.61 -2.35 4.32
N LYS A 42 -5.83 -3.42 4.25
CA LYS A 42 -6.11 -4.69 4.92
C LYS A 42 -5.12 -4.87 6.07
N GLY A 43 -5.56 -4.64 7.28
CA GLY A 43 -4.65 -4.66 8.43
C GLY A 43 -5.31 -4.23 9.73
N TRP A 44 -4.48 -4.03 10.75
CA TRP A 44 -4.86 -3.63 12.09
C TRP A 44 -4.22 -2.28 12.43
N ASP A 45 -4.85 -1.50 13.31
CA ASP A 45 -4.29 -0.26 13.86
C ASP A 45 -3.80 0.74 12.79
N CYS A 46 -4.54 0.85 11.67
CA CYS A 46 -4.21 1.72 10.54
C CYS A 46 -2.89 1.37 9.82
N GLU A 47 -2.43 0.14 9.93
CA GLU A 47 -1.23 -0.38 9.28
C GLU A 47 -1.49 -1.75 8.65
N GLY A 48 -0.94 -2.01 7.46
CA GLY A 48 -1.12 -3.31 6.79
C GLY A 48 -0.77 -3.30 5.31
N GLU A 49 -1.43 -4.16 4.56
CA GLU A 49 -1.34 -4.25 3.10
C GLU A 49 -2.16 -3.14 2.46
N LEU A 50 -1.60 -2.44 1.48
CA LEU A 50 -2.34 -1.48 0.68
C LEU A 50 -2.72 -2.08 -0.66
N TRP A 51 -4.01 -2.06 -0.96
CA TRP A 51 -4.59 -2.56 -2.20
C TRP A 51 -5.19 -1.42 -3.02
N TYR A 52 -5.02 -1.51 -4.34
CA TYR A 52 -5.65 -0.62 -5.32
C TYR A 52 -6.69 -1.37 -6.12
N THR A 53 -7.85 -0.77 -6.26
CA THR A 53 -8.97 -1.32 -7.05
C THR A 53 -9.44 -0.32 -8.09
N ASP A 54 -9.58 -0.78 -9.34
CA ASP A 54 -10.30 -0.09 -10.42
C ASP A 54 -11.41 -1.02 -10.93
N THR A 55 -12.62 -0.76 -10.51
CA THR A 55 -13.78 -1.60 -10.85
C THR A 55 -14.16 -1.50 -12.32
N LEU A 56 -13.88 -0.38 -12.99
CA LEU A 56 -14.19 -0.19 -14.41
C LEU A 56 -13.27 -1.04 -15.29
N ARG A 57 -11.99 -1.21 -14.90
CA ARG A 57 -10.99 -1.98 -15.63
C ARG A 57 -10.78 -3.40 -15.11
N GLY A 58 -11.46 -3.76 -14.01
CA GLY A 58 -11.28 -5.06 -13.36
C GLY A 58 -9.88 -5.23 -12.78
N ILE A 59 -9.24 -4.16 -12.31
CA ILE A 59 -7.92 -4.19 -11.71
C ILE A 59 -8.06 -4.28 -10.19
N HIS A 60 -7.31 -5.22 -9.60
CA HIS A 60 -7.09 -5.32 -8.16
C HIS A 60 -5.65 -5.71 -7.94
N SER A 61 -4.84 -4.79 -7.43
CA SER A 61 -3.38 -4.93 -7.33
C SER A 61 -2.88 -4.43 -5.99
N GLU A 62 -1.69 -4.86 -5.61
CA GLU A 62 -1.09 -4.57 -4.31
C GLU A 62 0.14 -3.64 -4.45
N PRO A 63 -0.02 -2.31 -4.30
CA PRO A 63 1.08 -1.36 -4.31
C PRO A 63 2.09 -1.59 -3.17
N VAL A 64 1.60 -2.01 -1.99
CA VAL A 64 2.43 -2.23 -0.80
C VAL A 64 1.93 -3.46 -0.04
N SER A 65 2.79 -4.48 0.08
CA SER A 65 2.44 -5.79 0.64
C SER A 65 2.35 -5.84 2.17
N GLN A 66 2.97 -4.89 2.87
CA GLN A 66 2.95 -4.88 4.34
C GLN A 66 3.38 -3.54 4.92
N PHE A 67 2.96 -3.28 6.17
CA PHE A 67 3.38 -2.12 6.96
C PHE A 67 3.11 -0.76 6.30
N TYR A 68 2.14 -0.68 5.39
CA TYR A 68 1.68 0.60 4.91
C TYR A 68 0.90 1.31 6.02
N ARG A 69 1.29 2.54 6.32
CA ARG A 69 0.52 3.44 7.19
C ARG A 69 -0.22 4.45 6.34
N ILE A 70 -1.46 4.73 6.73
CA ILE A 70 -2.33 5.61 5.95
C ILE A 70 -1.72 7.00 5.82
N PHE A 71 -1.62 7.45 4.58
CA PHE A 71 -1.31 8.82 4.22
C PHE A 71 -2.53 9.45 3.55
N THR A 72 -3.20 10.35 4.26
CA THR A 72 -4.52 10.87 3.88
C THR A 72 -4.48 12.16 3.06
N LYS A 73 -3.33 12.58 2.54
CA LYS A 73 -3.24 13.77 1.70
C LYS A 73 -3.92 13.55 0.35
N LYS A 74 -4.61 14.57 -0.10
CA LYS A 74 -5.30 14.52 -1.40
C LYS A 74 -4.29 14.57 -2.54
N PHE A 75 -4.41 13.62 -3.45
CA PHE A 75 -3.66 13.60 -4.70
C PHE A 75 -4.59 13.94 -5.87
N VAL A 76 -4.12 14.80 -6.75
CA VAL A 76 -4.83 15.14 -7.98
C VAL A 76 -4.15 14.39 -9.12
N HIS A 77 -4.89 13.50 -9.78
CA HIS A 77 -4.44 12.75 -10.94
C HIS A 77 -5.33 13.09 -12.14
N PRO A 78 -4.92 14.02 -13.00
CA PRO A 78 -5.68 14.34 -14.22
C PRO A 78 -5.69 13.19 -15.22
N SER A 79 -4.69 12.29 -15.16
CA SER A 79 -4.65 11.06 -15.94
C SER A 79 -5.00 9.85 -15.09
N GLU A 80 -5.85 8.97 -15.61
CA GLU A 80 -6.13 7.68 -14.95
C GLU A 80 -5.00 6.66 -15.12
N ARG A 81 -4.18 6.83 -16.15
CA ARG A 81 -3.06 5.93 -16.46
C ARG A 81 -1.97 5.97 -15.40
N TYR A 82 -1.66 7.17 -14.91
CA TYR A 82 -0.61 7.39 -13.92
C TYR A 82 -1.20 7.57 -12.53
N ILE A 83 -0.73 6.75 -11.59
CA ILE A 83 -1.16 6.81 -10.20
C ILE A 83 0.10 6.87 -9.35
N ALA A 84 0.15 7.81 -8.42
CA ALA A 84 1.23 7.88 -7.44
C ALA A 84 0.65 7.81 -6.02
N ILE A 85 1.24 6.98 -5.19
CA ILE A 85 0.86 6.79 -3.80
C ILE A 85 2.08 7.10 -2.95
N THR A 86 1.96 8.04 -2.02
CA THR A 86 3.04 8.35 -1.08
C THR A 86 3.21 7.23 -0.06
N GLY A 87 4.46 6.85 0.22
CA GLY A 87 4.80 6.04 1.36
C GLY A 87 4.71 6.83 2.67
N TRP A 88 4.57 6.11 3.78
CA TRP A 88 4.54 6.73 5.11
C TRP A 88 5.84 7.45 5.46
N GLY A 89 6.97 6.94 5.02
CA GLY A 89 8.31 7.49 5.29
C GLY A 89 8.73 8.64 4.37
N VAL A 90 7.84 9.13 3.53
CA VAL A 90 7.93 10.36 2.71
C VAL A 90 9.03 10.39 1.62
N GLY A 91 10.07 9.55 1.69
CA GLY A 91 11.11 9.51 0.66
C GLY A 91 10.76 8.68 -0.57
N GLY A 92 9.68 7.91 -0.51
CA GLY A 92 9.29 6.98 -1.56
C GLY A 92 7.84 7.13 -1.99
N PHE A 93 7.63 7.00 -3.29
CA PHE A 93 6.31 6.87 -3.90
C PHE A 93 6.18 5.50 -4.55
N ARG A 94 4.97 4.94 -4.52
CA ARG A 94 4.59 3.87 -5.43
C ARG A 94 3.92 4.50 -6.64
N VAL A 95 4.48 4.25 -7.82
CA VAL A 95 3.98 4.81 -9.07
C VAL A 95 3.56 3.68 -9.99
N SER A 96 2.34 3.79 -10.51
CA SER A 96 1.85 2.98 -11.61
C SER A 96 1.82 3.81 -12.89
N LYS A 97 2.19 3.18 -14.03
CA LYS A 97 2.17 3.78 -15.37
C LYS A 97 1.14 3.11 -16.29
N ASP A 98 0.37 2.17 -15.75
CA ASP A 98 -0.50 1.26 -16.49
C ASP A 98 -1.86 1.05 -15.80
N TYR A 99 -2.45 2.15 -15.33
CA TYR A 99 -3.77 2.18 -14.66
C TYR A 99 -3.82 1.42 -13.33
N GLY A 100 -2.68 1.23 -12.67
CA GLY A 100 -2.60 0.50 -11.41
C GLY A 100 -2.40 -1.01 -11.53
N LYS A 101 -2.02 -1.53 -12.71
CA LYS A 101 -1.74 -2.96 -12.89
C LYS A 101 -0.41 -3.36 -12.26
N THR A 102 0.62 -2.54 -12.46
CA THR A 102 1.96 -2.74 -11.90
C THR A 102 2.44 -1.50 -11.16
N TRP A 103 3.36 -1.70 -10.22
CA TRP A 103 3.85 -0.64 -9.34
C TRP A 103 5.36 -0.62 -9.28
N GLN A 104 5.93 0.58 -9.29
CA GLN A 104 7.36 0.84 -9.19
C GLN A 104 7.62 1.82 -8.05
N VAL A 105 8.85 1.81 -7.53
CA VAL A 105 9.29 2.80 -6.53
C VAL A 105 9.87 3.99 -7.25
N ALA A 106 9.40 5.19 -6.93
CA ALA A 106 10.05 6.44 -7.26
C ALA A 106 10.49 7.14 -5.97
N GLN A 107 11.67 7.73 -6.00
CA GLN A 107 12.21 8.43 -4.84
C GLN A 107 12.17 9.94 -5.04
N PHE A 108 11.86 10.65 -3.96
CA PHE A 108 12.01 12.09 -3.88
C PHE A 108 13.41 12.41 -3.36
N SER A 109 14.20 13.12 -4.15
CA SER A 109 15.55 13.53 -3.78
C SER A 109 15.88 14.85 -4.45
N PRO A 110 15.41 15.98 -3.90
CA PRO A 110 15.55 17.29 -4.54
C PRO A 110 16.97 17.87 -4.48
N GLY A 111 17.81 17.38 -3.57
CA GLY A 111 19.17 17.87 -3.33
C GLY A 111 19.37 18.51 -1.96
N GLU A 112 20.63 18.57 -1.51
CA GLU A 112 21.00 19.04 -0.17
C GLU A 112 20.62 20.51 0.08
N ASN A 113 20.65 21.34 -0.95
CA ASN A 113 20.39 22.77 -0.84
C ASN A 113 18.91 23.13 -0.96
N GLU A 114 18.04 22.16 -1.13
CA GLU A 114 16.61 22.39 -1.22
C GLU A 114 15.96 22.48 0.16
N PRO A 115 14.93 23.32 0.35
CA PRO A 115 14.31 23.52 1.66
C PRO A 115 13.68 22.25 2.26
N ASP A 116 13.31 21.30 1.42
CA ASP A 116 12.74 20.03 1.86
C ASP A 116 13.77 18.91 2.07
N GLY A 117 15.06 19.24 1.95
CA GLY A 117 16.18 18.34 2.24
C GLY A 117 16.44 17.25 1.19
N MET A 118 17.42 16.39 1.46
CA MET A 118 17.90 15.40 0.50
C MET A 118 16.94 14.26 0.21
N ASN A 119 16.20 13.79 1.22
CA ASN A 119 15.56 12.48 1.12
C ASN A 119 14.04 12.49 1.34
N SER A 120 13.48 13.55 1.87
CA SER A 120 12.03 13.60 2.12
C SER A 120 11.59 14.96 2.62
N PRO A 121 10.56 15.57 2.05
CA PRO A 121 9.90 16.67 2.73
C PRO A 121 9.23 16.12 3.99
N PRO A 122 9.12 16.91 5.07
CA PRO A 122 8.28 16.55 6.19
C PRO A 122 6.87 16.21 5.70
N ARG A 123 6.29 15.15 6.24
CA ARG A 123 4.97 14.63 5.81
C ARG A 123 3.90 15.71 5.75
N ASP A 124 3.89 16.61 6.74
CA ASP A 124 2.90 17.68 6.84
C ASP A 124 3.15 18.83 5.85
N ASP A 125 4.31 18.85 5.21
CA ASP A 125 4.66 19.86 4.22
C ASP A 125 4.27 19.45 2.80
N VAL A 126 3.97 18.17 2.55
CA VAL A 126 3.46 17.69 1.27
C VAL A 126 2.01 18.12 1.10
N LEU A 127 1.72 18.88 0.05
CA LEU A 127 0.38 19.40 -0.25
C LEU A 127 -0.33 18.57 -1.31
N SER A 128 0.36 18.23 -2.39
CA SER A 128 -0.22 17.43 -3.48
C SER A 128 0.85 16.74 -4.32
N PHE A 129 0.44 15.69 -5.00
CA PHE A 129 1.17 15.10 -6.12
C PHE A 129 0.25 15.06 -7.34
N THR A 130 0.76 15.48 -8.48
CA THR A 130 0.00 15.57 -9.73
C THR A 130 0.85 15.09 -10.90
N VAL A 131 0.26 14.38 -11.84
CA VAL A 131 0.90 14.01 -13.10
C VAL A 131 0.21 14.74 -14.25
N VAL A 132 0.98 15.50 -15.03
CA VAL A 132 0.50 16.22 -16.21
C VAL A 132 1.45 15.94 -17.36
N ASN A 133 0.94 15.51 -18.49
CA ASN A 133 1.73 15.16 -19.68
C ASN A 133 2.90 14.22 -19.34
N ASP A 134 2.61 13.16 -18.58
CA ASP A 134 3.57 12.15 -18.13
C ASP A 134 4.66 12.66 -17.16
N GLN A 135 4.62 13.93 -16.77
CA GLN A 135 5.53 14.55 -15.83
C GLN A 135 4.92 14.61 -14.43
N GLY A 136 5.65 14.16 -13.42
CA GLY A 136 5.24 14.23 -12.01
C GLY A 136 5.59 15.58 -11.39
N PHE A 137 4.67 16.12 -10.61
CA PHE A 137 4.83 17.36 -9.85
C PHE A 137 4.47 17.12 -8.38
N LEU A 138 5.42 17.36 -7.48
CA LEU A 138 5.21 17.34 -6.04
C LEU A 138 5.18 18.76 -5.50
N GLN A 139 4.04 19.17 -4.96
CA GLN A 139 3.90 20.46 -4.29
C GLN A 139 4.13 20.28 -2.79
N THR A 140 5.09 21.00 -2.26
CA THR A 140 5.27 21.18 -0.81
C THR A 140 4.83 22.58 -0.39
N LYS A 141 4.88 22.88 0.91
CA LYS A 141 4.71 24.25 1.43
C LYS A 141 5.79 25.21 0.94
N HIS A 142 6.96 24.70 0.59
CA HIS A 142 8.13 25.49 0.24
C HIS A 142 8.32 25.65 -1.27
N ARG A 143 8.06 24.58 -2.04
CA ARG A 143 8.38 24.54 -3.45
C ARG A 143 7.54 23.54 -4.25
N LEU A 144 7.47 23.77 -5.56
CA LEU A 144 6.97 22.80 -6.54
C LEU A 144 8.17 22.08 -7.17
N TYR A 145 8.23 20.76 -6.99
CA TYR A 145 9.24 19.89 -7.59
C TYR A 145 8.67 19.15 -8.78
N MET A 146 9.49 19.01 -9.80
CA MET A 146 9.14 18.27 -11.01
C MET A 146 10.01 17.00 -11.09
N SER A 147 9.45 15.88 -11.54
CA SER A 147 10.24 14.66 -11.75
C SER A 147 11.33 14.89 -12.78
N SER A 148 12.51 14.30 -12.59
CA SER A 148 13.68 14.47 -13.48
C SER A 148 13.43 13.95 -14.89
N LYS A 149 12.48 13.00 -15.03
CA LYS A 149 12.08 12.41 -16.29
C LYS A 149 10.57 12.24 -16.36
N PRO A 150 9.99 12.21 -17.56
CA PRO A 150 8.62 11.74 -17.75
C PRO A 150 8.44 10.31 -17.25
N PHE A 151 7.26 9.97 -16.75
CA PHE A 151 6.99 8.64 -16.20
C PHE A 151 6.92 7.52 -17.24
N ASP A 152 6.78 7.86 -18.51
CA ASP A 152 6.81 6.91 -19.64
C ASP A 152 8.21 6.67 -20.21
N ASP A 153 9.25 7.40 -19.72
CA ASP A 153 10.65 7.17 -20.12
C ASP A 153 11.10 5.75 -19.69
N PRO A 154 11.45 4.86 -20.62
CA PRO A 154 11.83 3.49 -20.28
C PRO A 154 13.25 3.35 -19.70
N ARG A 155 14.05 4.44 -19.65
CA ARG A 155 15.46 4.41 -19.23
C ARG A 155 15.63 4.70 -17.75
#